data_0d97a96076103e976dfcbb10f7ece933
#
_entry.id   0d97a96076103e976dfcbb10f7ece933
#
_cell.length_a   1.000
_cell.length_b   1.000
_cell.length_c   1.000
_cell.angle_alpha   90.00
_cell.angle_beta   90.00
_cell.angle_gamma   90.00
#
_symmetry.space_group_name_H-M   'P 1'
#
loop_
_entity.id
_entity.type
_entity.pdbx_description
1 polymer ?
#
loop_
_entity_poly.entity_id
_entity_poly.type
_entity_poly.pdbx_seq_one_letter_code
_entity_poly.pdbx_strand_id
1 'polypeptide(L)'
;MLKGTEPYIVVAQQEWVLNLGSNARNLAMEFSRTRPVMYVNPAMDIKSIFKQIKTAHGKQRLKLAWGIGQNTVKVTDNLWVHTPSTISYSINWLKNVSLHHTFNQINATGFFNSLKKAIGQLGWKKEQCIIFNDSQMFTGQFTKKYFQPFLNFYYIRDNLVEHPYFKFHGSRIEPLTIEYADAVFTNSSYLADYAKQHHKISMDIGQGCELDMYNAENKYPVPADIAAIPYPRIGYTGFLTGIRLDIGLLEELAQLKKDWNFVLIGPEESMFQQSKLHHMPNVYFLGSKKPEELPGYIQQLDVCLNPQLINALTIGNYPRKIDEYLAMGKPTVATDTPAMEMFLPHVQLAVGTTDYYNAIKNALKPQQDGQAAAAIACAKSHTWQACADKIYSIQKLLVNV
;
A
#
# COMPACT_ATOMS: atom_id res chain seq x y z
N MET A 1 11.78 -19.86 -26.63
CA MET A 1 10.83 -18.72 -26.64
C MET A 1 9.92 -18.84 -25.43
N LEU A 2 9.83 -17.80 -24.63
CA LEU A 2 8.93 -17.72 -23.49
C LEU A 2 7.49 -17.60 -24.00
N LYS A 3 6.59 -18.33 -23.37
CA LYS A 3 5.18 -18.42 -23.81
C LYS A 3 4.29 -17.29 -23.28
N GLY A 4 4.84 -16.31 -22.55
CA GLY A 4 4.06 -15.27 -21.86
C GLY A 4 3.23 -15.77 -20.65
N THR A 5 3.47 -17.02 -20.25
CA THR A 5 2.76 -17.70 -19.15
C THR A 5 3.71 -18.13 -18.02
N GLU A 6 4.88 -17.48 -17.93
CA GLU A 6 5.86 -17.78 -16.89
C GLU A 6 5.25 -17.56 -15.50
N PRO A 7 5.51 -18.46 -14.53
CA PRO A 7 5.01 -18.32 -13.17
C PRO A 7 5.57 -17.07 -12.49
N TYR A 8 4.71 -16.30 -11.83
CA TYR A 8 5.11 -15.22 -10.95
C TYR A 8 5.22 -15.71 -9.50
N ILE A 9 6.26 -15.25 -8.81
CA ILE A 9 6.45 -15.46 -7.37
C ILE A 9 6.42 -14.08 -6.71
N VAL A 10 5.31 -13.78 -6.04
CA VAL A 10 5.11 -12.50 -5.34
C VAL A 10 5.62 -12.65 -3.92
N VAL A 11 6.80 -12.09 -3.63
CA VAL A 11 7.41 -12.09 -2.30
C VAL A 11 6.89 -10.87 -1.54
N ALA A 12 6.02 -11.09 -0.56
CA ALA A 12 5.26 -10.02 0.07
C ALA A 12 5.77 -9.66 1.47
N GLN A 13 5.52 -8.41 1.88
CA GLN A 13 5.73 -7.95 3.25
C GLN A 13 4.58 -8.29 4.18
N GLN A 14 3.39 -8.52 3.65
CA GLN A 14 2.18 -8.80 4.42
C GLN A 14 1.72 -10.24 4.20
N GLU A 15 1.07 -10.81 5.21
CA GLU A 15 0.48 -12.13 5.09
C GLU A 15 -0.80 -12.08 4.23
N TRP A 16 -1.05 -13.15 3.49
CA TRP A 16 -2.24 -13.28 2.64
C TRP A 16 -3.56 -13.11 3.40
N VAL A 17 -3.62 -13.62 4.63
CA VAL A 17 -4.86 -13.68 5.45
C VAL A 17 -5.15 -12.41 6.26
N LEU A 18 -4.36 -11.36 6.17
CA LEU A 18 -4.67 -10.10 6.84
C LEU A 18 -5.84 -9.41 6.12
N ASN A 19 -6.83 -8.95 6.88
CA ASN A 19 -8.01 -8.23 6.38
C ASN A 19 -7.69 -6.82 5.86
N LEU A 20 -6.42 -6.45 5.80
CA LEU A 20 -5.95 -5.18 5.26
C LEU A 20 -5.65 -5.34 3.77
N GLY A 21 -6.16 -4.44 2.95
CA GLY A 21 -5.83 -4.38 1.53
C GLY A 21 -4.30 -4.29 1.33
N SER A 22 -3.77 -5.08 0.42
CA SER A 22 -2.34 -5.15 0.11
C SER A 22 -2.11 -5.08 -1.39
N ASN A 23 -1.24 -4.15 -1.82
CA ASN A 23 -0.87 -4.03 -3.23
C ASN A 23 -0.32 -5.36 -3.78
N ALA A 24 0.54 -6.04 -3.00
CA ALA A 24 1.08 -7.34 -3.39
C ALA A 24 0.01 -8.40 -3.58
N ARG A 25 -1.02 -8.44 -2.70
CA ARG A 25 -2.13 -9.38 -2.82
C ARG A 25 -2.96 -9.09 -4.06
N ASN A 26 -3.29 -7.83 -4.30
CA ASN A 26 -4.12 -7.43 -5.42
C ASN A 26 -3.40 -7.66 -6.76
N LEU A 27 -2.11 -7.33 -6.84
CA LEU A 27 -1.30 -7.67 -8.01
C LEU A 27 -1.16 -9.18 -8.21
N ALA A 28 -1.00 -9.97 -7.14
CA ALA A 28 -0.96 -11.42 -7.24
C ALA A 28 -2.28 -11.99 -7.78
N MET A 29 -3.42 -11.47 -7.32
CA MET A 29 -4.74 -11.83 -7.85
C MET A 29 -4.86 -11.45 -9.33
N GLU A 30 -4.41 -10.25 -9.71
CA GLU A 30 -4.46 -9.79 -11.09
C GLU A 30 -3.56 -10.64 -12.00
N PHE A 31 -2.32 -10.90 -11.62
CA PHE A 31 -1.42 -11.79 -12.35
C PHE A 31 -2.02 -13.20 -12.52
N SER A 32 -2.73 -13.70 -11.49
CA SER A 32 -3.32 -15.05 -11.51
C SER A 32 -4.45 -15.23 -12.52
N ARG A 33 -5.01 -14.14 -13.06
CA ARG A 33 -6.00 -14.22 -14.15
C ARG A 33 -5.41 -14.80 -15.44
N THR A 34 -4.11 -14.63 -15.67
CA THR A 34 -3.49 -14.99 -16.94
C THR A 34 -2.36 -16.01 -16.82
N ARG A 35 -1.82 -16.23 -15.61
CA ARG A 35 -0.64 -17.08 -15.40
C ARG A 35 -0.59 -17.68 -13.98
N PRO A 36 0.21 -18.74 -13.77
CA PRO A 36 0.41 -19.30 -12.43
C PRO A 36 1.12 -18.31 -11.51
N VAL A 37 0.64 -18.16 -10.27
CA VAL A 37 1.18 -17.23 -9.27
C VAL A 37 1.38 -17.94 -7.93
N MET A 38 2.51 -17.73 -7.30
CA MET A 38 2.74 -18.09 -5.92
C MET A 38 2.93 -16.83 -5.09
N TYR A 39 1.98 -16.54 -4.19
CA TYR A 39 2.14 -15.52 -3.17
C TYR A 39 2.92 -16.11 -2.00
N VAL A 40 4.01 -15.46 -1.62
CA VAL A 40 4.89 -15.92 -0.54
C VAL A 40 4.75 -15.02 0.67
N ASN A 41 4.20 -15.57 1.74
CA ASN A 41 4.10 -14.89 3.02
C ASN A 41 5.48 -14.53 3.58
N PRO A 42 5.62 -13.47 4.39
CA PRO A 42 6.86 -13.24 5.13
C PRO A 42 7.18 -14.42 6.05
N ALA A 43 8.46 -14.78 6.14
CA ALA A 43 8.90 -15.79 7.09
C ALA A 43 8.59 -15.34 8.53
N MET A 44 8.26 -16.30 9.40
CA MET A 44 8.03 -15.99 10.80
C MET A 44 9.35 -15.62 11.48
N ASP A 45 9.43 -14.47 12.12
CA ASP A 45 10.61 -14.05 12.86
C ASP A 45 10.52 -14.39 14.36
N ILE A 46 11.67 -14.52 15.02
CA ILE A 46 11.75 -14.91 16.42
C ILE A 46 10.94 -13.98 17.34
N LYS A 47 10.94 -12.66 17.08
CA LYS A 47 10.19 -11.69 17.89
C LYS A 47 8.67 -11.88 17.73
N SER A 48 8.23 -12.20 16.53
CA SER A 48 6.83 -12.51 16.23
C SER A 48 6.37 -13.80 16.92
N ILE A 49 7.24 -14.81 17.10
CA ILE A 49 6.90 -16.03 17.85
C ILE A 49 6.43 -15.67 19.26
N PHE A 50 7.22 -14.90 20.00
CA PHE A 50 6.87 -14.50 21.37
C PHE A 50 5.56 -13.71 21.46
N LYS A 51 5.24 -12.90 20.46
CA LYS A 51 4.01 -12.10 20.44
C LYS A 51 2.77 -12.91 20.05
N GLN A 52 2.90 -13.83 19.12
CA GLN A 52 1.78 -14.49 18.44
C GLN A 52 1.51 -15.93 18.93
N ILE A 53 2.46 -16.57 19.64
CA ILE A 53 2.34 -17.99 20.05
C ILE A 53 1.09 -18.29 20.89
N LYS A 54 0.50 -17.28 21.53
CA LYS A 54 -0.75 -17.42 22.30
C LYS A 54 -1.99 -17.53 21.40
N THR A 55 -1.92 -17.10 20.16
CA THR A 55 -3.04 -17.13 19.20
C THR A 55 -3.06 -18.44 18.40
N ALA A 56 -4.25 -18.88 17.96
CA ALA A 56 -4.37 -20.05 17.09
C ALA A 56 -3.60 -19.86 15.77
N HIS A 57 -3.68 -18.67 15.19
CA HIS A 57 -2.96 -18.29 13.96
C HIS A 57 -1.43 -18.38 14.17
N GLY A 58 -0.90 -17.80 15.24
CA GLY A 58 0.54 -17.86 15.55
C GLY A 58 1.06 -19.28 15.77
N LYS A 59 0.27 -20.14 16.45
CA LYS A 59 0.61 -21.57 16.62
C LYS A 59 0.66 -22.31 15.28
N GLN A 60 -0.28 -22.02 14.40
CA GLN A 60 -0.31 -22.59 13.04
C GLN A 60 0.91 -22.14 12.24
N ARG A 61 1.22 -20.84 12.22
CA ARG A 61 2.41 -20.31 11.54
C ARG A 61 3.70 -20.94 12.07
N LEU A 62 3.83 -21.14 13.36
CA LEU A 62 5.01 -21.77 13.96
C LEU A 62 5.16 -23.22 13.49
N LYS A 63 4.08 -24.00 13.42
CA LYS A 63 4.09 -25.35 12.84
C LYS A 63 4.58 -25.32 11.39
N LEU A 64 4.05 -24.42 10.57
CA LEU A 64 4.46 -24.25 9.18
C LEU A 64 5.94 -23.83 9.07
N ALA A 65 6.42 -22.92 9.94
CA ALA A 65 7.83 -22.52 9.98
C ALA A 65 8.78 -23.68 10.31
N TRP A 66 8.33 -24.69 11.04
CA TRP A 66 9.05 -25.95 11.28
C TRP A 66 8.81 -27.00 10.18
N GLY A 67 8.08 -26.68 9.14
CA GLY A 67 7.77 -27.61 8.06
C GLY A 67 6.71 -28.63 8.43
N ILE A 68 5.94 -28.42 9.49
CA ILE A 68 4.86 -29.29 9.95
C ILE A 68 3.53 -28.81 9.34
N GLY A 69 2.99 -29.56 8.40
CA GLY A 69 1.74 -29.25 7.71
C GLY A 69 1.93 -28.85 6.25
N GLN A 70 0.86 -28.32 5.64
CA GLN A 70 0.85 -27.93 4.24
C GLN A 70 1.29 -26.47 4.10
N ASN A 71 2.57 -26.25 3.75
CA ASN A 71 3.14 -24.92 3.59
C ASN A 71 2.67 -24.19 2.33
N THR A 72 2.24 -24.92 1.29
CA THR A 72 1.76 -24.36 0.03
C THR A 72 0.31 -24.78 -0.17
N VAL A 73 -0.60 -23.82 -0.22
CA VAL A 73 -2.05 -24.04 -0.34
C VAL A 73 -2.54 -23.43 -1.63
N LYS A 74 -3.32 -24.17 -2.41
CA LYS A 74 -3.99 -23.67 -3.61
C LYS A 74 -5.19 -22.82 -3.19
N VAL A 75 -5.28 -21.59 -3.71
CA VAL A 75 -6.37 -20.63 -3.42
C VAL A 75 -7.36 -20.55 -4.59
N THR A 76 -6.82 -20.45 -5.81
CA THR A 76 -7.59 -20.54 -7.07
C THR A 76 -6.85 -21.47 -8.04
N ASP A 77 -7.37 -21.61 -9.26
CA ASP A 77 -6.71 -22.50 -10.25
C ASP A 77 -5.28 -22.09 -10.58
N ASN A 78 -5.00 -20.78 -10.57
CA ASN A 78 -3.68 -20.24 -10.89
C ASN A 78 -2.98 -19.55 -9.71
N LEU A 79 -3.52 -19.65 -8.48
CA LEU A 79 -2.95 -18.95 -7.33
C LEU A 79 -2.69 -19.90 -6.16
N TRP A 80 -1.45 -19.89 -5.69
CA TRP A 80 -1.01 -20.61 -4.49
C TRP A 80 -0.48 -19.62 -3.47
N VAL A 81 -0.67 -19.93 -2.20
CA VAL A 81 -0.07 -19.20 -1.07
C VAL A 81 0.93 -20.11 -0.38
N HIS A 82 2.17 -19.66 -0.29
CA HIS A 82 3.25 -20.36 0.39
C HIS A 82 3.65 -19.63 1.68
N THR A 83 3.68 -20.36 2.78
CA THR A 83 4.26 -19.89 4.06
C THR A 83 5.62 -20.54 4.24
N PRO A 84 6.73 -19.77 4.28
CA PRO A 84 8.07 -20.34 4.35
C PRO A 84 8.29 -21.25 5.55
N SER A 85 8.88 -22.44 5.32
CA SER A 85 9.29 -23.38 6.35
C SER A 85 10.65 -23.00 6.92
N THR A 86 10.73 -21.81 7.51
CA THR A 86 11.93 -21.26 8.15
C THR A 86 11.56 -20.21 9.19
N ILE A 87 12.42 -20.04 10.18
CA ILE A 87 12.34 -18.98 11.18
C ILE A 87 13.47 -17.99 10.89
N SER A 88 13.12 -16.71 10.81
CA SER A 88 14.06 -15.63 10.57
C SER A 88 14.53 -15.00 11.89
N TYR A 89 15.79 -14.60 11.93
CA TYR A 89 16.33 -13.79 13.02
C TYR A 89 15.85 -12.33 12.88
N SER A 90 15.34 -11.76 13.99
CA SER A 90 14.97 -10.33 14.06
C SER A 90 16.23 -9.51 14.34
N ILE A 91 16.88 -8.99 13.31
CA ILE A 91 18.26 -8.46 13.38
C ILE A 91 18.39 -6.96 13.15
N ASN A 92 17.32 -6.22 12.85
CA ASN A 92 17.41 -4.79 12.54
C ASN A 92 17.96 -3.91 13.70
N TRP A 93 17.93 -4.41 14.91
CA TRP A 93 18.52 -3.76 16.08
C TRP A 93 20.06 -3.88 16.14
N LEU A 94 20.63 -4.84 15.43
CA LEU A 94 22.08 -5.10 15.39
C LEU A 94 22.79 -3.95 14.62
N LYS A 95 23.59 -3.14 15.33
CA LYS A 95 24.31 -2.02 14.68
C LYS A 95 25.55 -2.47 13.91
N ASN A 96 26.11 -3.63 14.23
CA ASN A 96 27.28 -4.16 13.51
C ASN A 96 26.84 -4.65 12.11
N VAL A 97 27.34 -4.00 11.08
CA VAL A 97 26.97 -4.24 9.67
C VAL A 97 27.35 -5.64 9.21
N SER A 98 28.53 -6.15 9.60
CA SER A 98 29.01 -7.47 9.20
C SER A 98 28.19 -8.59 9.83
N LEU A 99 27.90 -8.48 11.12
CA LEU A 99 27.03 -9.44 11.81
C LEU A 99 25.61 -9.40 11.22
N HIS A 100 25.04 -8.20 11.02
CA HIS A 100 23.75 -8.05 10.36
C HIS A 100 23.73 -8.74 8.98
N HIS A 101 24.76 -8.53 8.16
CA HIS A 101 24.87 -9.15 6.84
C HIS A 101 24.91 -10.68 6.94
N THR A 102 25.71 -11.24 7.85
CA THR A 102 25.82 -12.70 8.07
C THR A 102 24.48 -13.33 8.47
N PHE A 103 23.80 -12.75 9.47
CA PHE A 103 22.50 -13.27 9.88
C PHE A 103 21.43 -13.08 8.80
N ASN A 104 21.52 -11.99 8.02
CA ASN A 104 20.61 -11.78 6.91
C ASN A 104 20.83 -12.79 5.77
N GLN A 105 22.07 -13.21 5.53
CA GLN A 105 22.38 -14.34 4.62
C GLN A 105 21.74 -15.65 5.09
N ILE A 106 21.81 -15.94 6.41
CA ILE A 106 21.18 -17.14 6.99
C ILE A 106 19.67 -17.07 6.77
N ASN A 107 19.03 -15.93 7.08
CA ASN A 107 17.61 -15.71 6.85
C ASN A 107 17.22 -15.93 5.37
N ALA A 108 17.98 -15.34 4.46
CA ALA A 108 17.74 -15.47 3.02
C ALA A 108 17.93 -16.91 2.54
N THR A 109 18.96 -17.61 3.02
CA THR A 109 19.21 -19.01 2.67
C THR A 109 18.02 -19.90 3.08
N GLY A 110 17.52 -19.75 4.30
CA GLY A 110 16.36 -20.49 4.80
C GLY A 110 15.11 -20.19 3.96
N PHE A 111 14.86 -18.92 3.69
CA PHE A 111 13.73 -18.44 2.87
C PHE A 111 13.76 -19.03 1.46
N PHE A 112 14.88 -18.90 0.74
CA PHE A 112 14.98 -19.39 -0.64
C PHE A 112 15.02 -20.92 -0.73
N ASN A 113 15.52 -21.62 0.28
CA ASN A 113 15.45 -23.09 0.32
C ASN A 113 13.98 -23.55 0.48
N SER A 114 13.20 -22.89 1.34
CA SER A 114 11.75 -23.14 1.45
C SER A 114 11.03 -22.88 0.14
N LEU A 115 11.34 -21.77 -0.52
CA LEU A 115 10.74 -21.39 -1.81
C LEU A 115 11.08 -22.39 -2.92
N LYS A 116 12.35 -22.81 -3.05
CA LYS A 116 12.76 -23.84 -4.03
C LYS A 116 11.99 -25.14 -3.83
N LYS A 117 11.81 -25.58 -2.57
CA LYS A 117 11.01 -26.78 -2.28
C LYS A 117 9.56 -26.60 -2.73
N ALA A 118 8.96 -25.43 -2.47
CA ALA A 118 7.58 -25.13 -2.81
C ALA A 118 7.36 -25.16 -4.34
N ILE A 119 8.20 -24.47 -5.11
CA ILE A 119 8.07 -24.46 -6.58
C ILE A 119 8.33 -25.85 -7.19
N GLY A 120 9.27 -26.61 -6.61
CA GLY A 120 9.54 -28.00 -7.03
C GLY A 120 8.32 -28.90 -6.84
N GLN A 121 7.54 -28.73 -5.77
CA GLN A 121 6.27 -29.44 -5.55
C GLN A 121 5.21 -29.16 -6.63
N LEU A 122 5.27 -27.98 -7.25
CA LEU A 122 4.38 -27.57 -8.35
C LEU A 122 4.96 -27.90 -9.73
N GLY A 123 6.14 -28.51 -9.80
CA GLY A 123 6.83 -28.81 -11.05
C GLY A 123 7.41 -27.57 -11.76
N TRP A 124 7.53 -26.44 -11.06
CA TRP A 124 8.10 -25.22 -11.65
C TRP A 124 9.63 -25.24 -11.54
N LYS A 125 10.28 -24.70 -12.57
CA LYS A 125 11.73 -24.47 -12.58
C LYS A 125 12.04 -23.02 -12.24
N LYS A 126 12.99 -22.78 -11.34
CA LYS A 126 13.34 -21.42 -10.87
C LYS A 126 13.77 -20.50 -12.03
N GLU A 127 14.44 -21.07 -13.05
CA GLU A 127 14.91 -20.37 -14.25
C GLU A 127 13.76 -19.98 -15.21
N GLN A 128 12.53 -20.37 -14.90
CA GLN A 128 11.32 -20.00 -15.63
C GLN A 128 10.42 -19.10 -14.81
N CYS A 129 10.74 -18.87 -13.52
CA CYS A 129 9.95 -18.05 -12.63
C CYS A 129 10.40 -16.58 -12.66
N ILE A 130 9.44 -15.70 -12.53
CA ILE A 130 9.66 -14.26 -12.33
C ILE A 130 9.39 -13.91 -10.87
N ILE A 131 10.37 -13.37 -10.18
CA ILE A 131 10.16 -12.84 -8.84
C ILE A 131 9.63 -11.40 -8.94
N PHE A 132 8.53 -11.14 -8.27
CA PHE A 132 7.99 -9.81 -7.98
C PHE A 132 8.11 -9.56 -6.47
N ASN A 133 9.09 -8.79 -6.09
CA ASN A 133 9.46 -8.57 -4.69
C ASN A 133 8.84 -7.27 -4.17
N ASP A 134 7.79 -7.36 -3.34
CA ASP A 134 7.13 -6.23 -2.68
C ASP A 134 7.96 -5.74 -1.48
N SER A 135 8.91 -4.83 -1.75
CA SER A 135 9.71 -4.11 -0.76
C SER A 135 10.45 -4.96 0.28
N GLN A 136 10.68 -6.25 0.00
CA GLN A 136 11.44 -7.14 0.87
C GLN A 136 12.96 -6.96 0.63
N MET A 137 13.48 -5.74 0.94
CA MET A 137 14.86 -5.38 0.63
C MET A 137 15.91 -6.31 1.26
N PHE A 138 15.72 -6.73 2.51
CA PHE A 138 16.71 -7.53 3.23
C PHE A 138 16.90 -8.92 2.62
N THR A 139 15.82 -9.58 2.22
CA THR A 139 15.89 -10.86 1.52
C THR A 139 16.19 -10.64 0.04
N GLY A 140 15.63 -9.59 -0.56
CA GLY A 140 15.68 -9.27 -1.98
C GLY A 140 17.09 -9.13 -2.54
N GLN A 141 18.02 -8.51 -1.79
CA GLN A 141 19.41 -8.36 -2.21
C GLN A 141 20.12 -9.70 -2.53
N PHE A 142 19.58 -10.81 -2.01
CA PHE A 142 20.15 -12.15 -2.23
C PHE A 142 19.42 -12.97 -3.29
N THR A 143 18.39 -12.43 -3.95
CA THR A 143 17.58 -13.17 -4.91
C THR A 143 18.43 -13.79 -6.03
N LYS A 144 19.28 -13.01 -6.68
CA LYS A 144 20.17 -13.49 -7.75
C LYS A 144 21.21 -14.50 -7.24
N LYS A 145 21.65 -14.37 -5.98
CA LYS A 145 22.65 -15.29 -5.40
C LYS A 145 22.04 -16.65 -5.03
N TYR A 146 20.87 -16.66 -4.39
CA TYR A 146 20.33 -17.89 -3.80
C TYR A 146 19.18 -18.52 -4.59
N PHE A 147 18.49 -17.77 -5.44
CA PHE A 147 17.36 -18.30 -6.19
C PHE A 147 17.64 -18.38 -7.70
N GLN A 148 18.19 -17.33 -8.29
CA GLN A 148 18.48 -17.22 -9.72
C GLN A 148 17.20 -17.37 -10.57
N PRO A 149 16.22 -16.48 -10.42
CA PRO A 149 15.01 -16.48 -11.23
C PRO A 149 15.32 -16.11 -12.68
N PHE A 150 14.34 -16.32 -13.56
CA PHE A 150 14.39 -15.82 -14.93
C PHE A 150 14.47 -14.29 -14.98
N LEU A 151 13.57 -13.59 -14.25
CA LEU A 151 13.59 -12.14 -14.02
C LEU A 151 13.35 -11.86 -12.53
N ASN A 152 13.97 -10.79 -12.04
CA ASN A 152 13.85 -10.32 -10.69
C ASN A 152 13.36 -8.88 -10.68
N PHE A 153 12.09 -8.66 -10.35
CA PHE A 153 11.46 -7.35 -10.23
C PHE A 153 11.40 -6.90 -8.78
N TYR A 154 11.70 -5.64 -8.53
CA TYR A 154 11.56 -5.02 -7.22
C TYR A 154 10.46 -3.96 -7.27
N TYR A 155 9.55 -3.99 -6.29
CA TYR A 155 8.42 -3.07 -6.20
C TYR A 155 8.49 -2.24 -4.92
N ILE A 156 8.53 -0.92 -5.05
CA ILE A 156 8.60 0.04 -3.96
C ILE A 156 7.26 0.78 -3.88
N ARG A 157 6.57 0.67 -2.75
CA ARG A 157 5.27 1.32 -2.53
C ARG A 157 5.24 2.30 -1.36
N ASP A 158 6.26 2.29 -0.53
CA ASP A 158 6.47 3.17 0.61
C ASP A 158 7.96 3.52 0.71
N ASN A 159 8.28 4.72 1.17
CA ASN A 159 9.66 5.11 1.45
C ASN A 159 10.14 4.49 2.78
N LEU A 160 10.34 3.16 2.76
CA LEU A 160 10.65 2.40 3.97
C LEU A 160 11.99 2.78 4.60
N VAL A 161 12.95 3.27 3.81
CA VAL A 161 14.28 3.67 4.31
C VAL A 161 14.21 4.89 5.25
N GLU A 162 13.12 5.66 5.19
CA GLU A 162 12.88 6.76 6.13
C GLU A 162 12.15 6.31 7.41
N HIS A 163 11.59 5.10 7.42
CA HIS A 163 10.97 4.57 8.63
C HIS A 163 12.04 4.18 9.66
N PRO A 164 11.95 4.57 10.95
CA PRO A 164 13.00 4.34 11.96
C PRO A 164 13.46 2.88 12.09
N TYR A 165 12.56 1.92 11.90
CA TYR A 165 12.88 0.50 11.98
C TYR A 165 13.78 0.02 10.82
N PHE A 166 13.63 0.60 9.62
CA PHE A 166 14.40 0.18 8.44
C PHE A 166 15.61 1.07 8.19
N LYS A 167 15.58 2.34 8.62
CA LYS A 167 16.50 3.41 8.22
C LYS A 167 17.98 2.99 8.29
N PHE A 168 18.41 2.44 9.42
CA PHE A 168 19.85 2.20 9.64
C PHE A 168 20.46 1.21 8.63
N HIS A 169 19.80 0.09 8.36
CA HIS A 169 20.30 -0.90 7.41
C HIS A 169 19.69 -0.73 6.02
N GLY A 170 18.44 -0.29 5.94
CA GLY A 170 17.69 -0.12 4.70
C GLY A 170 18.34 0.89 3.77
N SER A 171 18.80 2.03 4.29
CA SER A 171 19.49 3.07 3.48
C SER A 171 20.71 2.55 2.70
N ARG A 172 21.33 1.48 3.16
CA ARG A 172 22.45 0.82 2.49
C ARG A 172 22.01 -0.37 1.62
N ILE A 173 20.97 -1.08 2.05
CA ILE A 173 20.58 -2.37 1.43
C ILE A 173 19.60 -2.16 0.30
N GLU A 174 18.66 -1.22 0.41
CA GLU A 174 17.66 -0.99 -0.63
C GLU A 174 18.28 -0.55 -1.95
N PRO A 175 19.26 0.41 -2.00
CA PRO A 175 19.98 0.73 -3.22
C PRO A 175 20.60 -0.51 -3.92
N LEU A 176 21.22 -1.40 -3.15
CA LEU A 176 21.77 -2.65 -3.69
C LEU A 176 20.68 -3.58 -4.22
N THR A 177 19.52 -3.63 -3.56
CA THR A 177 18.40 -4.46 -4.02
C THR A 177 17.81 -3.92 -5.32
N ILE A 178 17.74 -2.59 -5.44
CA ILE A 178 17.34 -1.88 -6.66
C ILE A 178 18.32 -2.18 -7.79
N GLU A 179 19.62 -2.03 -7.56
CA GLU A 179 20.68 -2.27 -8.55
C GLU A 179 20.68 -3.73 -9.07
N TYR A 180 20.39 -4.70 -8.20
CA TYR A 180 20.34 -6.11 -8.57
C TYR A 180 19.01 -6.56 -9.19
N ALA A 181 18.00 -5.71 -9.25
CA ALA A 181 16.77 -6.00 -9.97
C ALA A 181 17.01 -6.03 -11.50
N ASP A 182 16.10 -6.59 -12.27
CA ASP A 182 16.08 -6.46 -13.73
C ASP A 182 15.15 -5.30 -14.16
N ALA A 183 14.19 -4.93 -13.29
CA ALA A 183 13.41 -3.71 -13.35
C ALA A 183 12.87 -3.35 -11.97
N VAL A 184 12.62 -2.07 -11.76
CA VAL A 184 12.04 -1.54 -10.52
C VAL A 184 10.71 -0.88 -10.84
N PHE A 185 9.68 -1.25 -10.09
CA PHE A 185 8.36 -0.67 -10.18
C PHE A 185 8.03 0.11 -8.92
N THR A 186 7.25 1.16 -9.06
CA THR A 186 6.82 1.99 -7.93
C THR A 186 5.36 2.36 -8.09
N ASN A 187 4.73 2.83 -7.03
CA ASN A 187 3.35 3.31 -7.08
C ASN A 187 3.24 4.84 -7.10
N SER A 188 4.35 5.55 -7.30
CA SER A 188 4.37 7.00 -7.47
C SER A 188 5.60 7.46 -8.23
N SER A 189 5.50 8.62 -8.90
CA SER A 189 6.59 9.27 -9.62
C SER A 189 7.78 9.57 -8.70
N TYR A 190 7.52 10.05 -7.48
CA TYR A 190 8.54 10.33 -6.48
C TYR A 190 9.42 9.11 -6.17
N LEU A 191 8.81 7.95 -5.94
CA LEU A 191 9.54 6.71 -5.69
C LEU A 191 10.24 6.18 -6.95
N ALA A 192 9.66 6.43 -8.13
CA ALA A 192 10.32 6.10 -9.40
C ALA A 192 11.59 6.93 -9.60
N ASP A 193 11.56 8.21 -9.27
CA ASP A 193 12.72 9.08 -9.38
C ASP A 193 13.81 8.72 -8.37
N TYR A 194 13.43 8.31 -7.15
CA TYR A 194 14.38 7.69 -6.22
C TYR A 194 15.03 6.43 -6.81
N ALA A 195 14.20 5.52 -7.35
CA ALA A 195 14.71 4.27 -7.92
C ALA A 195 15.60 4.49 -9.15
N LYS A 196 15.31 5.49 -9.99
CA LYS A 196 16.13 5.85 -11.18
C LYS A 196 17.56 6.27 -10.82
N GLN A 197 17.80 6.74 -9.59
CA GLN A 197 19.16 7.06 -9.13
C GLN A 197 20.04 5.81 -9.04
N HIS A 198 19.43 4.63 -8.92
CA HIS A 198 20.13 3.34 -8.74
C HIS A 198 19.89 2.35 -9.88
N HIS A 199 18.79 2.50 -10.66
CA HIS A 199 18.47 1.57 -11.74
C HIS A 199 17.77 2.26 -12.91
N LYS A 200 18.28 2.07 -14.14
CA LYS A 200 17.77 2.73 -15.35
C LYS A 200 16.33 2.34 -15.71
N ILE A 201 15.95 1.08 -15.49
CA ILE A 201 14.61 0.57 -15.77
C ILE A 201 13.79 0.69 -14.48
N SER A 202 13.40 1.91 -14.15
CA SER A 202 12.54 2.23 -13.00
C SER A 202 11.30 2.96 -13.49
N MET A 203 10.11 2.46 -13.13
CA MET A 203 8.84 2.94 -13.67
C MET A 203 7.78 3.09 -12.58
N ASP A 204 7.06 4.19 -12.62
CA ASP A 204 5.79 4.35 -11.89
C ASP A 204 4.69 3.59 -12.63
N ILE A 205 4.20 2.53 -11.98
CA ILE A 205 3.05 1.75 -12.48
C ILE A 205 1.72 2.29 -11.95
N GLY A 206 1.74 3.28 -11.04
CA GLY A 206 0.58 3.73 -10.30
C GLY A 206 0.13 2.73 -9.24
N GLN A 207 -1.10 2.90 -8.81
CA GLN A 207 -1.73 1.99 -7.86
C GLN A 207 -3.15 1.68 -8.31
N GLY A 208 -3.55 0.42 -8.26
CA GLY A 208 -4.92 0.02 -8.47
C GLY A 208 -5.78 0.26 -7.22
N CYS A 209 -7.04 0.57 -7.45
CA CYS A 209 -8.05 0.68 -6.40
C CYS A 209 -9.17 -0.33 -6.63
N GLU A 210 -9.72 -0.86 -5.55
CA GLU A 210 -10.94 -1.68 -5.55
C GLU A 210 -12.12 -0.74 -5.35
N LEU A 211 -12.75 -0.34 -6.46
CA LEU A 211 -13.81 0.67 -6.46
C LEU A 211 -15.21 0.08 -6.60
N ASP A 212 -15.36 -1.25 -6.62
CA ASP A 212 -16.65 -1.93 -6.83
C ASP A 212 -17.72 -1.49 -5.83
N MET A 213 -17.31 -1.19 -4.59
CA MET A 213 -18.23 -0.69 -3.56
C MET A 213 -18.46 0.82 -3.62
N TYR A 214 -17.63 1.58 -4.35
CA TYR A 214 -17.70 3.04 -4.43
C TYR A 214 -18.34 3.47 -5.75
N ASN A 215 -19.67 3.54 -5.77
CA ASN A 215 -20.44 3.96 -6.96
C ASN A 215 -21.34 5.14 -6.61
N ALA A 216 -21.06 6.30 -7.21
CA ALA A 216 -21.81 7.54 -6.99
C ALA A 216 -23.31 7.43 -7.35
N GLU A 217 -23.68 6.50 -8.26
CA GLU A 217 -25.07 6.29 -8.68
C GLU A 217 -25.88 5.47 -7.67
N ASN A 218 -25.19 4.71 -6.79
CA ASN A 218 -25.86 3.92 -5.77
C ASN A 218 -26.38 4.81 -4.64
N LYS A 219 -27.55 4.45 -4.11
CA LYS A 219 -28.08 5.01 -2.87
C LYS A 219 -27.64 4.15 -1.69
N TYR A 220 -26.75 4.68 -0.90
CA TYR A 220 -26.29 4.02 0.33
C TYR A 220 -27.19 4.42 1.51
N PRO A 221 -27.41 3.54 2.48
CA PRO A 221 -28.07 3.92 3.73
C PRO A 221 -27.29 5.06 4.41
N VAL A 222 -28.01 6.08 4.86
CA VAL A 222 -27.41 7.17 5.64
C VAL A 222 -27.10 6.67 7.03
N PRO A 223 -25.83 6.63 7.47
CA PRO A 223 -25.50 6.21 8.82
C PRO A 223 -26.08 7.17 9.86
N ALA A 224 -26.64 6.64 10.96
CA ALA A 224 -27.37 7.45 11.94
C ALA A 224 -26.46 8.47 12.66
N ASP A 225 -25.22 8.14 12.89
CA ASP A 225 -24.25 9.01 13.59
C ASP A 225 -23.81 10.21 12.74
N ILE A 226 -23.75 10.10 11.42
CA ILE A 226 -23.46 11.25 10.54
C ILE A 226 -24.73 12.04 10.23
N ALA A 227 -25.89 11.40 10.25
CA ALA A 227 -27.17 12.06 9.90
C ALA A 227 -27.47 13.31 10.78
N ALA A 228 -27.08 13.28 12.04
CA ALA A 228 -27.30 14.36 13.01
C ALA A 228 -26.31 15.54 12.88
N ILE A 229 -25.23 15.39 12.10
CA ILE A 229 -24.21 16.43 11.94
C ILE A 229 -24.71 17.45 10.91
N PRO A 230 -24.68 18.76 11.21
CA PRO A 230 -25.11 19.78 10.26
C PRO A 230 -24.21 19.85 9.01
N TYR A 231 -24.73 20.41 7.93
CA TYR A 231 -23.96 20.79 6.75
C TYR A 231 -23.34 22.18 6.91
N PRO A 232 -22.23 22.52 6.24
CA PRO A 232 -21.45 21.62 5.40
C PRO A 232 -20.59 20.65 6.20
N ARG A 233 -20.44 19.43 5.68
CA ARG A 233 -19.64 18.33 6.24
C ARG A 233 -18.35 18.16 5.46
N ILE A 234 -17.22 18.39 6.10
CA ILE A 234 -15.88 18.31 5.51
C ILE A 234 -15.17 17.13 6.15
N GLY A 235 -14.95 16.07 5.41
CA GLY A 235 -14.60 14.79 6.02
C GLY A 235 -13.32 14.14 5.55
N TYR A 236 -12.80 13.29 6.42
CA TYR A 236 -11.69 12.38 6.15
C TYR A 236 -12.08 10.97 6.55
N THR A 237 -11.75 9.98 5.71
CA THR A 237 -11.89 8.56 6.01
C THR A 237 -10.52 7.89 6.07
N GLY A 238 -10.24 7.13 7.13
CA GLY A 238 -9.01 6.34 7.27
C GLY A 238 -8.41 6.40 8.67
N PHE A 239 -7.25 5.78 8.84
CA PHE A 239 -6.55 5.77 10.12
C PHE A 239 -6.07 7.17 10.51
N LEU A 240 -6.49 7.65 11.67
CA LEU A 240 -6.15 8.97 12.21
C LEU A 240 -4.82 8.87 12.97
N THR A 241 -3.73 9.19 12.28
CA THR A 241 -2.37 9.08 12.79
C THR A 241 -1.58 10.37 12.56
N GLY A 242 -1.00 10.94 13.60
CA GLY A 242 -0.25 12.19 13.56
C GLY A 242 1.10 12.09 12.84
N ILE A 243 1.58 10.88 12.53
CA ILE A 243 2.76 10.72 11.67
C ILE A 243 2.46 10.94 10.19
N ARG A 244 1.19 10.89 9.78
CA ARG A 244 0.75 11.05 8.37
C ARG A 244 -0.18 12.23 8.15
N LEU A 245 -1.00 12.59 9.12
CA LEU A 245 -1.99 13.67 9.01
C LEU A 245 -1.56 14.89 9.81
N ASP A 246 -1.82 16.06 9.26
CA ASP A 246 -1.53 17.33 9.89
C ASP A 246 -2.65 17.72 10.86
N ILE A 247 -2.44 17.39 12.14
CA ILE A 247 -3.37 17.71 13.23
C ILE A 247 -3.46 19.23 13.41
N GLY A 248 -2.33 19.94 13.31
CA GLY A 248 -2.28 21.39 13.47
C GLY A 248 -3.11 22.12 12.43
N LEU A 249 -3.00 21.70 11.16
CA LEU A 249 -3.83 22.20 10.07
C LEU A 249 -5.33 22.00 10.34
N LEU A 250 -5.71 20.81 10.81
CA LEU A 250 -7.12 20.52 11.13
C LEU A 250 -7.62 21.38 12.30
N GLU A 251 -6.79 21.57 13.34
CA GLU A 251 -7.11 22.45 14.48
C GLU A 251 -7.31 23.91 14.02
N GLU A 252 -6.40 24.43 13.21
CA GLU A 252 -6.47 25.80 12.68
C GLU A 252 -7.71 26.01 11.81
N LEU A 253 -8.01 25.09 10.89
CA LEU A 253 -9.19 25.14 10.04
C LEU A 253 -10.49 25.10 10.85
N ALA A 254 -10.59 24.21 11.84
CA ALA A 254 -11.76 24.08 12.70
C ALA A 254 -11.97 25.33 13.59
N GLN A 255 -10.87 25.96 14.03
CA GLN A 255 -10.92 27.19 14.78
C GLN A 255 -11.33 28.40 13.90
N LEU A 256 -10.82 28.45 12.67
CA LEU A 256 -11.08 29.54 11.70
C LEU A 256 -12.52 29.52 11.21
N LYS A 257 -13.12 28.33 11.01
CA LYS A 257 -14.45 28.16 10.41
C LYS A 257 -15.35 27.29 11.28
N LYS A 258 -15.96 27.97 12.27
CA LYS A 258 -16.87 27.34 13.24
C LYS A 258 -18.19 26.86 12.64
N ASP A 259 -18.56 27.35 11.46
CA ASP A 259 -19.73 26.95 10.69
C ASP A 259 -19.46 25.77 9.73
N TRP A 260 -18.23 25.28 9.66
CA TRP A 260 -17.88 24.05 8.97
C TRP A 260 -17.80 22.89 9.97
N ASN A 261 -18.37 21.73 9.60
CA ASN A 261 -18.36 20.55 10.44
C ASN A 261 -17.32 19.56 9.92
N PHE A 262 -16.26 19.35 10.70
CA PHE A 262 -15.19 18.42 10.36
C PHE A 262 -15.55 17.03 10.85
N VAL A 263 -15.64 16.06 9.94
CA VAL A 263 -16.07 14.68 10.21
C VAL A 263 -14.91 13.73 9.99
N LEU A 264 -14.37 13.18 11.07
CA LEU A 264 -13.20 12.30 11.06
C LEU A 264 -13.65 10.85 11.31
N ILE A 265 -13.44 9.99 10.31
CA ILE A 265 -13.98 8.62 10.28
C ILE A 265 -12.83 7.63 10.24
N GLY A 266 -12.60 6.91 11.31
CA GLY A 266 -11.55 5.90 11.41
C GLY A 266 -11.05 5.68 12.82
N PRO A 267 -10.22 4.65 13.03
CA PRO A 267 -9.55 4.45 14.31
C PRO A 267 -8.48 5.52 14.55
N GLU A 268 -8.29 5.87 15.83
CA GLU A 268 -7.38 6.91 16.26
C GLU A 268 -6.17 6.35 17.00
N GLU A 269 -4.99 6.93 16.75
CA GLU A 269 -3.84 6.72 17.62
C GLU A 269 -3.76 7.79 18.74
N SER A 270 -2.84 7.60 19.69
CA SER A 270 -2.71 8.43 20.88
C SER A 270 -2.52 9.93 20.60
N MET A 271 -1.82 10.32 19.53
CA MET A 271 -1.63 11.73 19.17
C MET A 271 -2.97 12.41 18.79
N PHE A 272 -3.83 11.73 18.03
CA PHE A 272 -5.16 12.24 17.72
C PHE A 272 -6.06 12.30 18.94
N GLN A 273 -6.07 11.22 19.77
CA GLN A 273 -6.86 11.17 21.01
C GLN A 273 -6.52 12.29 21.99
N GLN A 274 -5.27 12.79 21.98
CA GLN A 274 -4.79 13.88 22.85
C GLN A 274 -4.87 15.26 22.19
N SER A 275 -5.31 15.36 20.93
CA SER A 275 -5.38 16.62 20.19
C SER A 275 -6.51 17.53 20.70
N LYS A 276 -6.36 18.83 20.47
CA LYS A 276 -7.41 19.82 20.79
C LYS A 276 -8.69 19.63 19.98
N LEU A 277 -8.63 18.88 18.88
CA LEU A 277 -9.79 18.58 18.02
C LEU A 277 -10.95 17.97 18.83
N HIS A 278 -10.67 17.14 19.85
CA HIS A 278 -11.70 16.56 20.72
C HIS A 278 -12.48 17.58 21.58
N HIS A 279 -11.96 18.78 21.72
CA HIS A 279 -12.60 19.86 22.48
C HIS A 279 -13.29 20.90 21.58
N MET A 280 -13.29 20.71 20.27
CA MET A 280 -13.88 21.63 19.31
C MET A 280 -15.31 21.22 18.97
N PRO A 281 -16.31 22.09 19.11
CA PRO A 281 -17.73 21.74 18.98
C PRO A 281 -18.15 21.42 17.55
N ASN A 282 -17.33 21.73 16.56
CA ASN A 282 -17.54 21.49 15.14
C ASN A 282 -16.65 20.38 14.59
N VAL A 283 -16.05 19.54 15.45
CA VAL A 283 -15.26 18.37 15.05
C VAL A 283 -15.92 17.09 15.59
N TYR A 284 -16.16 16.15 14.73
CA TYR A 284 -16.89 14.92 15.02
C TYR A 284 -16.03 13.70 14.71
N PHE A 285 -15.74 12.89 15.72
CA PHE A 285 -15.03 11.61 15.58
C PHE A 285 -16.04 10.48 15.56
N LEU A 286 -16.16 9.79 14.42
CA LEU A 286 -17.13 8.71 14.26
C LEU A 286 -16.56 7.31 14.51
N GLY A 287 -15.26 7.22 14.81
CA GLY A 287 -14.59 5.95 15.08
C GLY A 287 -14.45 5.03 13.87
N SER A 288 -14.00 3.81 14.13
CA SER A 288 -13.77 2.80 13.09
C SER A 288 -15.08 2.32 12.47
N LYS A 289 -15.11 2.17 11.14
CA LYS A 289 -16.23 1.65 10.36
C LYS A 289 -15.80 0.44 9.56
N LYS A 290 -16.75 -0.40 9.20
CA LYS A 290 -16.49 -1.49 8.26
C LYS A 290 -16.31 -0.93 6.85
N PRO A 291 -15.46 -1.55 6.00
CA PRO A 291 -15.24 -1.07 4.63
C PRO A 291 -16.56 -0.87 3.84
N GLU A 292 -17.52 -1.76 4.04
CA GLU A 292 -18.81 -1.75 3.32
C GLU A 292 -19.70 -0.55 3.72
N GLU A 293 -19.44 0.07 4.88
CA GLU A 293 -20.19 1.23 5.36
C GLU A 293 -19.63 2.54 4.81
N LEU A 294 -18.32 2.56 4.46
CA LEU A 294 -17.61 3.79 4.06
C LEU A 294 -18.26 4.56 2.91
N PRO A 295 -18.79 3.91 1.84
CA PRO A 295 -19.46 4.64 0.77
C PRO A 295 -20.66 5.47 1.27
N GLY A 296 -21.42 4.93 2.24
CA GLY A 296 -22.54 5.66 2.86
C GLY A 296 -22.09 6.92 3.60
N TYR A 297 -20.97 6.85 4.31
CA TYR A 297 -20.37 8.02 4.96
C TYR A 297 -19.84 9.04 3.96
N ILE A 298 -19.06 8.58 2.96
CA ILE A 298 -18.49 9.46 1.92
C ILE A 298 -19.60 10.17 1.16
N GLN A 299 -20.72 9.49 0.87
CA GLN A 299 -21.87 10.10 0.18
C GLN A 299 -22.46 11.28 0.97
N GLN A 300 -22.35 11.29 2.28
CA GLN A 300 -22.87 12.38 3.17
C GLN A 300 -21.89 13.54 3.35
N LEU A 301 -20.67 13.47 2.83
CA LEU A 301 -19.70 14.57 2.89
C LEU A 301 -19.92 15.54 1.73
N ASP A 302 -19.74 16.84 1.98
CA ASP A 302 -19.74 17.87 0.94
C ASP A 302 -18.37 18.02 0.31
N VAL A 303 -17.31 17.94 1.13
CA VAL A 303 -15.91 17.97 0.70
C VAL A 303 -15.13 16.86 1.40
N CYS A 304 -14.34 16.11 0.66
CA CYS A 304 -13.43 15.12 1.20
C CYS A 304 -12.02 15.69 1.35
N LEU A 305 -11.33 15.35 2.44
CA LEU A 305 -9.99 15.84 2.73
C LEU A 305 -8.93 14.76 2.71
N ASN A 306 -7.72 15.14 2.30
CA ASN A 306 -6.49 14.39 2.58
C ASN A 306 -5.41 15.34 3.13
N PRO A 307 -5.50 15.77 4.41
CA PRO A 307 -4.59 16.72 5.03
C PRO A 307 -3.29 16.01 5.46
N GLN A 308 -2.50 15.61 4.49
CA GLN A 308 -1.29 14.83 4.71
C GLN A 308 -0.12 15.73 5.14
N LEU A 309 0.64 15.30 6.15
CA LEU A 309 1.94 15.92 6.46
C LEU A 309 2.91 15.72 5.31
N ILE A 310 3.70 16.75 5.01
CA ILE A 310 4.82 16.66 4.07
C ILE A 310 6.08 16.33 4.86
N ASN A 311 6.51 15.08 4.77
CA ASN A 311 7.76 14.61 5.35
C ASN A 311 8.33 13.47 4.49
N ALA A 312 9.54 13.03 4.78
CA ALA A 312 10.22 11.99 4.00
C ALA A 312 9.45 10.64 3.93
N LEU A 313 8.60 10.36 4.93
CA LEU A 313 7.80 9.15 4.95
C LEU A 313 6.54 9.26 4.07
N THR A 314 5.97 10.46 3.97
CA THR A 314 4.64 10.65 3.35
C THR A 314 4.70 11.23 1.94
N ILE A 315 5.74 11.97 1.58
CA ILE A 315 5.84 12.73 0.33
C ILE A 315 5.62 11.87 -0.93
N GLY A 316 6.04 10.61 -0.90
CA GLY A 316 5.87 9.66 -2.01
C GLY A 316 4.66 8.72 -1.87
N ASN A 317 3.85 8.87 -0.83
CA ASN A 317 2.74 7.96 -0.58
C ASN A 317 1.57 8.20 -1.52
N TYR A 318 1.11 7.14 -2.17
CA TYR A 318 -0.14 7.13 -2.91
C TYR A 318 -1.34 7.02 -1.95
N PRO A 319 -2.21 8.03 -1.87
CA PRO A 319 -3.37 8.00 -0.97
C PRO A 319 -4.59 7.39 -1.66
N ARG A 320 -4.81 6.07 -1.54
CA ARG A 320 -5.95 5.34 -2.11
C ARG A 320 -7.32 5.97 -1.87
N LYS A 321 -7.49 6.67 -0.75
CA LYS A 321 -8.74 7.35 -0.42
C LYS A 321 -9.16 8.43 -1.43
N ILE A 322 -8.20 9.00 -2.15
CA ILE A 322 -8.52 9.96 -3.22
C ILE A 322 -9.35 9.27 -4.31
N ASP A 323 -8.96 8.05 -4.72
CA ASP A 323 -9.74 7.29 -5.70
C ASP A 323 -11.15 6.96 -5.19
N GLU A 324 -11.26 6.60 -3.90
CA GLU A 324 -12.54 6.33 -3.25
C GLU A 324 -13.44 7.57 -3.28
N TYR A 325 -12.89 8.75 -2.97
CA TYR A 325 -13.61 10.02 -3.00
C TYR A 325 -14.02 10.43 -4.41
N LEU A 326 -13.09 10.33 -5.38
CA LEU A 326 -13.36 10.64 -6.78
C LEU A 326 -14.37 9.68 -7.41
N ALA A 327 -14.31 8.37 -7.09
CA ALA A 327 -15.28 7.37 -7.53
C ALA A 327 -16.69 7.66 -7.04
N MET A 328 -16.81 8.31 -5.85
CA MET A 328 -18.07 8.80 -5.29
C MET A 328 -18.45 10.20 -5.81
N GLY A 329 -17.72 10.75 -6.80
CA GLY A 329 -17.96 12.06 -7.38
C GLY A 329 -17.79 13.24 -6.43
N LYS A 330 -17.03 13.05 -5.32
CA LYS A 330 -16.89 14.06 -4.27
C LYS A 330 -15.82 15.10 -4.57
N PRO A 331 -16.12 16.40 -4.35
CA PRO A 331 -15.09 17.43 -4.31
C PRO A 331 -14.03 17.05 -3.29
N THR A 332 -12.76 17.10 -3.70
CA THR A 332 -11.65 16.63 -2.87
C THR A 332 -10.56 17.69 -2.78
N VAL A 333 -10.07 17.91 -1.55
CA VAL A 333 -8.95 18.79 -1.24
C VAL A 333 -7.84 17.97 -0.59
N ALA A 334 -6.63 18.07 -1.09
CA ALA A 334 -5.49 17.31 -0.61
C ALA A 334 -4.24 18.19 -0.45
N THR A 335 -3.32 17.77 0.41
CA THR A 335 -1.99 18.38 0.49
C THR A 335 -1.25 18.18 -0.84
N ASP A 336 -0.65 19.26 -1.33
CA ASP A 336 0.15 19.23 -2.57
C ASP A 336 1.42 18.39 -2.35
N THR A 337 1.48 17.26 -3.03
CA THR A 337 2.64 16.35 -3.05
C THR A 337 2.81 15.80 -4.46
N PRO A 338 4.02 15.35 -4.87
CA PRO A 338 4.23 14.76 -6.18
C PRO A 338 3.28 13.60 -6.51
N ALA A 339 2.83 12.84 -5.51
CA ALA A 339 1.89 11.75 -5.69
C ALA A 339 0.46 12.22 -6.06
N MET A 340 0.17 13.53 -5.93
CA MET A 340 -1.13 14.10 -6.28
C MET A 340 -1.24 14.53 -7.74
N GLU A 341 -0.15 14.68 -8.47
CA GLU A 341 -0.15 15.14 -9.87
C GLU A 341 -1.07 14.30 -10.77
N MET A 342 -1.12 13.00 -10.53
CA MET A 342 -1.94 12.06 -11.31
C MET A 342 -3.45 12.27 -11.15
N PHE A 343 -3.89 12.97 -10.10
CA PHE A 343 -5.30 13.28 -9.85
C PHE A 343 -5.75 14.63 -10.39
N LEU A 344 -4.83 15.43 -10.93
CA LEU A 344 -5.18 16.71 -11.53
C LEU A 344 -5.94 16.50 -12.85
N PRO A 345 -6.93 17.34 -13.16
CA PRO A 345 -7.41 18.50 -12.39
C PRO A 345 -8.55 18.19 -11.39
N HIS A 346 -8.76 16.93 -11.01
CA HIS A 346 -9.94 16.45 -10.26
C HIS A 346 -9.85 16.69 -8.75
N VAL A 347 -8.65 17.05 -8.24
CA VAL A 347 -8.37 17.34 -6.83
C VAL A 347 -7.85 18.76 -6.71
N GLN A 348 -8.33 19.51 -5.71
CA GLN A 348 -7.75 20.80 -5.39
C GLN A 348 -6.56 20.59 -4.44
N LEU A 349 -5.39 21.08 -4.82
CA LEU A 349 -4.17 20.96 -4.05
C LEU A 349 -3.96 22.22 -3.19
N ALA A 350 -3.44 22.02 -1.97
CA ALA A 350 -3.26 23.09 -1.00
C ALA A 350 -2.04 22.84 -0.11
N VAL A 351 -1.39 23.93 0.33
CA VAL A 351 -0.30 23.90 1.30
C VAL A 351 -0.58 24.92 2.40
N GLY A 352 -0.71 24.42 3.65
CA GLY A 352 -1.02 25.26 4.81
C GLY A 352 -2.47 25.75 4.87
N THR A 353 -2.81 26.41 5.97
CA THR A 353 -4.19 26.70 6.36
C THR A 353 -4.92 27.62 5.39
N THR A 354 -4.25 28.65 4.88
CA THR A 354 -4.87 29.63 3.96
C THR A 354 -5.28 28.97 2.63
N ASP A 355 -4.40 28.16 2.06
CA ASP A 355 -4.71 27.48 0.79
C ASP A 355 -5.81 26.42 0.99
N TYR A 356 -5.74 25.64 2.07
CA TYR A 356 -6.80 24.69 2.44
C TYR A 356 -8.15 25.37 2.64
N TYR A 357 -8.18 26.50 3.35
CA TYR A 357 -9.39 27.29 3.50
C TYR A 357 -9.99 27.69 2.14
N ASN A 358 -9.16 28.25 1.25
CA ASN A 358 -9.61 28.69 -0.08
C ASN A 358 -10.06 27.51 -0.95
N ALA A 359 -9.33 26.40 -0.92
CA ALA A 359 -9.66 25.20 -1.67
C ALA A 359 -10.98 24.58 -1.18
N ILE A 360 -11.19 24.44 0.14
CA ILE A 360 -12.44 23.95 0.72
C ILE A 360 -13.60 24.88 0.35
N LYS A 361 -13.44 26.20 0.49
CA LYS A 361 -14.44 27.18 0.10
C LYS A 361 -14.83 27.07 -1.36
N ASN A 362 -13.87 26.80 -2.25
CA ASN A 362 -14.13 26.57 -3.68
C ASN A 362 -14.81 25.23 -3.91
N ALA A 363 -14.40 24.17 -3.21
CA ALA A 363 -14.97 22.83 -3.30
C ALA A 363 -16.42 22.76 -2.81
N LEU A 364 -16.83 23.65 -1.91
CA LEU A 364 -18.21 23.78 -1.44
C LEU A 364 -19.17 24.47 -2.46
N LYS A 365 -18.64 25.07 -3.52
CA LYS A 365 -19.47 25.61 -4.60
C LYS A 365 -20.07 24.47 -5.43
N PRO A 366 -21.24 24.68 -6.08
CA PRO A 366 -21.77 23.70 -7.01
C PRO A 366 -20.73 23.28 -8.05
N GLN A 367 -20.58 21.98 -8.26
CA GLN A 367 -19.70 21.46 -9.30
C GLN A 367 -20.21 21.87 -10.70
N GLN A 368 -19.30 22.12 -11.61
CA GLN A 368 -19.64 22.35 -13.02
C GLN A 368 -20.15 21.07 -13.68
N ASP A 369 -20.95 21.23 -14.73
CA ASP A 369 -21.45 20.10 -15.49
C ASP A 369 -20.31 19.21 -16.00
N GLY A 370 -20.45 17.91 -15.76
CA GLY A 370 -19.44 16.92 -16.15
C GLY A 370 -18.22 16.77 -15.21
N GLN A 371 -18.01 17.68 -14.26
CA GLN A 371 -16.83 17.62 -13.37
C GLN A 371 -16.81 16.34 -12.51
N ALA A 372 -17.94 15.98 -11.92
CA ALA A 372 -18.05 14.74 -11.14
C ALA A 372 -17.83 13.49 -12.03
N ALA A 373 -18.42 13.47 -13.23
CA ALA A 373 -18.25 12.36 -14.18
C ALA A 373 -16.78 12.18 -14.61
N ALA A 374 -16.07 13.28 -14.86
CA ALA A 374 -14.65 13.24 -15.19
C ALA A 374 -13.79 12.72 -14.01
N ALA A 375 -14.10 13.14 -12.78
CA ALA A 375 -13.44 12.65 -11.57
C ALA A 375 -13.65 11.14 -11.36
N ILE A 376 -14.89 10.66 -11.55
CA ILE A 376 -15.24 9.24 -11.50
C ILE A 376 -14.47 8.44 -12.57
N ALA A 377 -14.39 8.96 -13.79
CA ALA A 377 -13.65 8.31 -14.88
C ALA A 377 -12.15 8.23 -14.55
N CYS A 378 -11.56 9.27 -13.96
CA CYS A 378 -10.18 9.27 -13.49
C CYS A 378 -9.95 8.15 -12.47
N ALA A 379 -10.75 8.08 -11.40
CA ALA A 379 -10.62 7.03 -10.40
C ALA A 379 -10.77 5.62 -11.01
N LYS A 380 -11.75 5.42 -11.88
CA LYS A 380 -12.00 4.15 -12.57
C LYS A 380 -10.87 3.73 -13.52
N SER A 381 -9.98 4.63 -13.93
CA SER A 381 -8.80 4.30 -14.72
C SER A 381 -7.67 3.69 -13.89
N HIS A 382 -7.67 3.89 -12.58
CA HIS A 382 -6.67 3.38 -11.66
C HIS A 382 -6.98 1.95 -11.23
N THR A 383 -6.70 0.99 -12.13
CA THR A 383 -6.99 -0.43 -11.93
C THR A 383 -5.73 -1.27 -11.72
N TRP A 384 -5.86 -2.40 -11.02
CA TRP A 384 -4.77 -3.37 -10.89
C TRP A 384 -4.37 -3.97 -12.24
N GLN A 385 -5.32 -4.08 -13.18
CA GLN A 385 -5.04 -4.47 -14.56
C GLN A 385 -4.09 -3.47 -15.24
N ALA A 386 -4.36 -2.17 -15.13
CA ALA A 386 -3.50 -1.13 -15.72
C ALA A 386 -2.07 -1.19 -15.14
N CYS A 387 -1.94 -1.44 -13.81
CA CYS A 387 -0.64 -1.65 -13.18
C CYS A 387 0.06 -2.90 -13.75
N ALA A 388 -0.66 -4.02 -13.86
CA ALA A 388 -0.11 -5.27 -14.40
C ALA A 388 0.30 -5.13 -15.87
N ASP A 389 -0.45 -4.41 -16.69
CA ASP A 389 -0.14 -4.18 -18.10
C ASP A 389 1.17 -3.40 -18.29
N LYS A 390 1.43 -2.41 -17.44
CA LYS A 390 2.73 -1.71 -17.40
C LYS A 390 3.88 -2.66 -17.05
N ILE A 391 3.70 -3.54 -16.06
CA ILE A 391 4.70 -4.55 -15.67
C ILE A 391 4.95 -5.51 -16.85
N TYR A 392 3.89 -5.99 -17.51
CA TYR A 392 4.02 -6.89 -18.66
C TYR A 392 4.69 -6.25 -19.86
N SER A 393 4.50 -4.93 -20.07
CA SER A 393 5.18 -4.21 -21.14
C SER A 393 6.69 -4.20 -20.93
N ILE A 394 7.16 -3.96 -19.72
CA ILE A 394 8.59 -4.01 -19.35
C ILE A 394 9.12 -5.45 -19.43
N GLN A 395 8.36 -6.43 -18.94
CA GLN A 395 8.74 -7.85 -19.11
C GLN A 395 9.01 -8.19 -20.58
N LYS A 396 8.11 -7.79 -21.49
CA LYS A 396 8.29 -8.03 -22.94
C LYS A 396 9.55 -7.38 -23.48
N LEU A 397 9.87 -6.17 -23.07
CA LEU A 397 11.10 -5.48 -23.49
C LEU A 397 12.34 -6.25 -23.04
N LEU A 398 12.39 -6.71 -21.78
CA LEU A 398 13.54 -7.44 -21.21
C LEU A 398 13.74 -8.84 -21.81
N VAL A 399 12.69 -9.44 -22.35
CA VAL A 399 12.73 -10.79 -22.96
C VAL A 399 13.10 -10.75 -24.45
N ASN A 400 12.84 -9.63 -25.12
CA ASN A 400 13.10 -9.47 -26.56
C ASN A 400 14.49 -8.87 -26.86
N VAL A 401 15.28 -8.56 -25.84
CA VAL A 401 16.69 -8.14 -25.93
C VAL A 401 17.59 -9.33 -25.67
#